data_bea0396680d1630f5e7be0221ec40814
#
_entry.id   bea0396680d1630f5e7be0221ec40814
#
_cell.length_a   1.000
_cell.length_b   1.000
_cell.length_c   1.000
_cell.angle_alpha   90.00
_cell.angle_beta   90.00
_cell.angle_gamma   90.00
#
_symmetry.space_group_name_H-M   'P 1'
#
loop_
_entity.id
_entity.type
_entity.pdbx_description
1 polymer ?
#
loop_
_entity_poly.entity_id
_entity_poly.type
_entity_poly.pdbx_seq_one_letter_code
_entity_poly.pdbx_strand_id
1 'polypeptide(L)'
;MKIKFEENQKFTQWWLWTILIGITLIPIYGFYKQIILGEQFGYKPSSNFELIIFLFLMIVFIGFFWKMELRTNIDNEGIKINFFPFTNKKIKWEEIEQVKVINYGFVGGWGVRFGTKYGTIYNTSGRFGLALKLKNGKKLCIGTQNEKELNKLIEEASG
;
A
#
# COMPACT_ATOMS: atom_id res chain seq x y z
N MET A 1 13.77 11.85 26.15
CA MET A 1 12.74 12.34 25.19
C MET A 1 11.95 11.16 24.67
N LYS A 2 10.62 11.19 24.65
CA LYS A 2 9.82 10.07 24.12
C LYS A 2 9.67 10.25 22.61
N ILE A 3 10.52 9.56 21.83
CA ILE A 3 10.36 9.50 20.38
C ILE A 3 9.04 8.77 20.10
N LYS A 4 8.11 9.42 19.45
CA LYS A 4 6.86 8.79 19.04
C LYS A 4 6.37 9.41 17.72
N PHE A 5 6.32 8.59 16.68
CA PHE A 5 5.66 8.91 15.43
C PHE A 5 4.77 7.73 15.05
N GLU A 6 3.55 8.03 14.64
CA GLU A 6 2.61 7.02 14.19
C GLU A 6 1.87 7.53 12.96
N GLU A 7 1.95 6.78 11.88
CA GLU A 7 1.28 7.09 10.63
C GLU A 7 0.58 5.85 10.09
N ASN A 8 -0.68 6.04 9.70
CA ASN A 8 -1.47 5.01 9.04
C ASN A 8 -1.92 5.52 7.66
N GLN A 9 -1.51 4.83 6.62
CA GLN A 9 -1.75 5.22 5.24
C GLN A 9 -2.55 4.15 4.51
N LYS A 10 -3.60 4.56 3.81
CA LYS A 10 -4.42 3.71 2.96
C LYS A 10 -4.37 4.17 1.51
N PHE A 11 -4.82 3.32 0.60
CA PHE A 11 -5.03 3.70 -0.79
C PHE A 11 -6.30 4.54 -0.91
N THR A 12 -6.14 5.87 -0.94
CA THR A 12 -7.25 6.85 -0.97
C THR A 12 -7.38 7.55 -2.31
N GLN A 13 -6.64 7.12 -3.33
CA GLN A 13 -6.66 7.72 -4.65
C GLN A 13 -8.05 7.55 -5.30
N TRP A 14 -8.76 8.66 -5.52
CA TRP A 14 -10.11 8.65 -6.09
C TRP A 14 -10.20 7.93 -7.45
N TRP A 15 -9.20 8.14 -8.32
CA TRP A 15 -9.15 7.52 -9.63
C TRP A 15 -9.00 5.99 -9.55
N LEU A 16 -8.22 5.47 -8.57
CA LEU A 16 -8.08 4.03 -8.34
C LEU A 16 -9.43 3.40 -7.99
N TRP A 17 -10.16 4.03 -7.08
CA TRP A 17 -11.49 3.58 -6.67
C TRP A 17 -12.51 3.69 -7.80
N THR A 18 -12.45 4.76 -8.60
CA THR A 18 -13.29 4.92 -9.79
C THR A 18 -13.09 3.78 -10.79
N ILE A 19 -11.83 3.39 -11.05
CA ILE A 19 -11.50 2.28 -11.94
C ILE A 19 -12.00 0.95 -11.34
N LEU A 20 -11.73 0.67 -10.07
CA LEU A 20 -12.14 -0.56 -9.41
C LEU A 20 -13.67 -0.73 -9.41
N ILE A 21 -14.40 0.32 -9.06
CA ILE A 21 -15.87 0.34 -9.09
C ILE A 21 -16.36 0.19 -10.52
N GLY A 22 -15.81 0.96 -11.47
CA GLY A 22 -16.22 0.91 -12.88
C GLY A 22 -16.09 -0.48 -13.49
N ILE A 23 -14.95 -1.15 -13.27
CA ILE A 23 -14.73 -2.52 -13.75
C ILE A 23 -15.70 -3.50 -13.08
N THR A 24 -16.05 -3.28 -11.80
CA THR A 24 -16.98 -4.16 -11.08
C THR A 24 -18.43 -3.98 -11.52
N LEU A 25 -18.82 -2.83 -12.04
CA LEU A 25 -20.15 -2.61 -12.59
C LEU A 25 -20.44 -3.50 -13.82
N ILE A 26 -19.41 -3.90 -14.58
CA ILE A 26 -19.57 -4.76 -15.76
C ILE A 26 -20.16 -6.14 -15.37
N PRO A 27 -19.54 -6.92 -14.46
CA PRO A 27 -20.09 -8.20 -14.05
C PRO A 27 -21.40 -8.06 -13.24
N ILE A 28 -21.63 -6.96 -12.53
CA ILE A 28 -22.91 -6.68 -11.88
C ILE A 28 -24.02 -6.54 -12.93
N TYR A 29 -23.77 -5.77 -13.98
CA TYR A 29 -24.72 -5.64 -15.09
C TYR A 29 -24.95 -6.98 -15.81
N GLY A 30 -23.87 -7.73 -16.04
CA GLY A 30 -23.94 -9.08 -16.63
C GLY A 30 -24.78 -10.03 -15.77
N PHE A 31 -24.59 -10.02 -14.46
CA PHE A 31 -25.39 -10.78 -13.50
C PHE A 31 -26.87 -10.42 -13.57
N TYR A 32 -27.17 -9.14 -13.55
CA TYR A 32 -28.56 -8.65 -13.65
C TYR A 32 -29.19 -9.10 -14.96
N LYS A 33 -28.52 -8.89 -16.09
CA LYS A 33 -29.06 -9.21 -17.41
C LYS A 33 -29.23 -10.72 -17.62
N GLN A 34 -28.22 -11.52 -17.27
CA GLN A 34 -28.22 -12.95 -17.59
C GLN A 34 -28.99 -13.80 -16.57
N ILE A 35 -28.91 -13.46 -15.27
CA ILE A 35 -29.53 -14.27 -14.22
C ILE A 35 -30.91 -13.75 -13.84
N ILE A 36 -31.11 -12.43 -13.80
CA ILE A 36 -32.40 -11.86 -13.39
C ILE A 36 -33.36 -11.76 -14.59
N LEU A 37 -32.87 -11.24 -15.73
CA LEU A 37 -33.72 -11.07 -16.92
C LEU A 37 -33.73 -12.28 -17.85
N GLY A 38 -32.85 -13.26 -17.70
CA GLY A 38 -32.73 -14.42 -18.58
C GLY A 38 -32.18 -14.10 -19.99
N GLU A 39 -31.62 -12.92 -20.20
CA GLU A 39 -31.09 -12.48 -21.47
C GLU A 39 -29.56 -12.73 -21.53
N GLN A 40 -29.05 -13.12 -22.70
CA GLN A 40 -27.60 -13.34 -22.85
C GLN A 40 -26.81 -12.05 -22.67
N PHE A 41 -25.72 -12.14 -21.89
CA PHE A 41 -24.77 -11.05 -21.71
C PHE A 41 -23.48 -11.30 -22.48
N GLY A 42 -23.22 -10.43 -23.46
CA GLY A 42 -22.02 -10.50 -24.30
C GLY A 42 -22.20 -11.36 -25.56
N TYR A 43 -21.18 -11.33 -26.45
CA TYR A 43 -21.20 -12.06 -27.73
C TYR A 43 -21.01 -13.58 -27.56
N LYS A 44 -20.23 -13.98 -26.57
CA LYS A 44 -20.09 -15.36 -26.09
C LYS A 44 -20.38 -15.38 -24.62
N PRO A 45 -21.65 -15.60 -24.24
CA PRO A 45 -22.03 -15.51 -22.84
C PRO A 45 -21.36 -16.63 -22.03
N SER A 46 -20.75 -16.24 -20.92
CA SER A 46 -20.24 -17.16 -19.93
C SER A 46 -21.40 -17.91 -19.25
N SER A 47 -21.11 -19.05 -18.65
CA SER A 47 -22.11 -19.73 -17.83
C SER A 47 -22.48 -18.87 -16.62
N ASN A 48 -23.70 -19.05 -16.08
CA ASN A 48 -24.12 -18.37 -14.87
C ASN A 48 -23.15 -18.57 -13.70
N PHE A 49 -22.60 -19.77 -13.60
CA PHE A 49 -21.62 -20.13 -12.57
C PHE A 49 -20.31 -19.32 -12.71
N GLU A 50 -19.76 -19.20 -13.91
CA GLU A 50 -18.57 -18.41 -14.17
C GLU A 50 -18.79 -16.92 -13.83
N LEU A 51 -19.95 -16.39 -14.19
CA LEU A 51 -20.30 -15.00 -13.91
C LEU A 51 -20.43 -14.73 -12.41
N ILE A 52 -21.01 -15.66 -11.64
CA ILE A 52 -21.10 -15.57 -10.18
C ILE A 52 -19.70 -15.61 -9.54
N ILE A 53 -18.85 -16.55 -9.97
CA ILE A 53 -17.48 -16.64 -9.47
C ILE A 53 -16.72 -15.35 -9.77
N PHE A 54 -16.82 -14.83 -10.99
CA PHE A 54 -16.12 -13.61 -11.38
C PHE A 54 -16.58 -12.41 -10.53
N LEU A 55 -17.89 -12.26 -10.31
CA LEU A 55 -18.42 -11.21 -9.44
C LEU A 55 -17.91 -11.37 -7.99
N PHE A 56 -17.94 -12.59 -7.47
CA PHE A 56 -17.41 -12.86 -6.13
C PHE A 56 -15.92 -12.49 -6.00
N LEU A 57 -15.10 -12.87 -6.98
CA LEU A 57 -13.68 -12.52 -6.99
C LEU A 57 -13.45 -11.00 -7.05
N MET A 58 -14.27 -10.26 -7.80
CA MET A 58 -14.19 -8.79 -7.85
C MET A 58 -14.53 -8.14 -6.51
N ILE A 59 -15.55 -8.66 -5.82
CA ILE A 59 -15.91 -8.18 -4.47
C ILE A 59 -14.77 -8.44 -3.47
N VAL A 60 -14.20 -9.64 -3.50
CA VAL A 60 -13.03 -10.01 -2.66
C VAL A 60 -11.85 -9.10 -2.96
N PHE A 61 -11.60 -8.81 -4.22
CA PHE A 61 -10.51 -7.94 -4.66
C PHE A 61 -10.67 -6.50 -4.15
N ILE A 62 -11.87 -5.93 -4.25
CA ILE A 62 -12.18 -4.61 -3.66
C ILE A 62 -11.99 -4.62 -2.15
N GLY A 63 -12.50 -5.64 -1.46
CA GLY A 63 -12.35 -5.78 -0.02
C GLY A 63 -10.88 -5.90 0.41
N PHE A 64 -10.06 -6.57 -0.41
CA PHE A 64 -8.62 -6.66 -0.22
C PHE A 64 -7.95 -5.28 -0.31
N PHE A 65 -8.23 -4.49 -1.36
CA PHE A 65 -7.71 -3.12 -1.49
C PHE A 65 -8.16 -2.21 -0.35
N TRP A 66 -9.38 -2.36 0.13
CA TRP A 66 -9.89 -1.58 1.26
C TRP A 66 -9.13 -1.87 2.55
N LYS A 67 -8.73 -3.13 2.77
CA LYS A 67 -7.97 -3.54 3.97
C LYS A 67 -6.47 -3.26 3.87
N MET A 68 -5.96 -2.97 2.67
CA MET A 68 -4.55 -2.65 2.50
C MET A 68 -4.21 -1.34 3.19
N GLU A 69 -3.29 -1.41 4.15
CA GLU A 69 -2.78 -0.24 4.86
C GLU A 69 -1.30 -0.37 5.22
N LEU A 70 -0.60 0.73 5.18
CA LEU A 70 0.77 0.87 5.62
C LEU A 70 0.77 1.62 6.96
N ARG A 71 1.11 0.93 8.03
CA ARG A 71 1.29 1.50 9.37
C ARG A 71 2.78 1.62 9.66
N THR A 72 3.19 2.81 10.05
CA THR A 72 4.56 3.11 10.46
C THR A 72 4.53 3.64 11.90
N ASN A 73 5.20 2.94 12.81
CA ASN A 73 5.39 3.38 14.18
C ASN A 73 6.87 3.51 14.48
N ILE A 74 7.28 4.68 14.96
CA ILE A 74 8.64 4.97 15.39
C ILE A 74 8.62 5.27 16.88
N ASP A 75 9.36 4.50 17.64
CA ASP A 75 9.47 4.62 19.10
C ASP A 75 10.94 4.58 19.54
N ASN A 76 11.18 4.59 20.85
CA ASN A 76 12.53 4.53 21.42
C ASN A 76 13.25 3.20 21.12
N GLU A 77 12.52 2.14 20.77
CA GLU A 77 13.11 0.82 20.47
C GLU A 77 13.48 0.68 19.00
N GLY A 78 12.83 1.43 18.09
CA GLY A 78 13.06 1.34 16.66
C GLY A 78 11.87 1.71 15.80
N ILE A 79 11.86 1.15 14.60
CA ILE A 79 10.85 1.43 13.57
C ILE A 79 10.07 0.15 13.29
N LYS A 80 8.75 0.21 13.50
CA LYS A 80 7.81 -0.86 13.14
C LYS A 80 7.10 -0.52 11.84
N ILE A 81 7.14 -1.44 10.90
CA ILE A 81 6.50 -1.34 9.60
C ILE A 81 5.50 -2.48 9.48
N ASN A 82 4.24 -2.15 9.36
CA ASN A 82 3.20 -3.13 9.04
C ASN A 82 2.51 -2.69 7.77
N PHE A 83 2.77 -3.40 6.67
CA PHE A 83 2.07 -3.20 5.41
C PHE A 83 1.23 -4.45 5.12
N PHE A 84 0.00 -4.42 5.58
CA PHE A 84 -0.93 -5.54 5.38
C PHE A 84 -1.32 -5.68 3.90
N PRO A 85 -1.30 -6.90 3.35
CA PRO A 85 -0.89 -8.18 3.96
C PRO A 85 0.59 -8.54 3.72
N PHE A 86 1.41 -7.64 3.18
CA PHE A 86 2.71 -7.96 2.57
C PHE A 86 3.85 -8.11 3.57
N THR A 87 3.88 -7.30 4.63
CA THR A 87 5.00 -7.30 5.55
C THR A 87 4.64 -6.80 6.94
N ASN A 88 5.31 -7.38 7.94
CA ASN A 88 5.33 -6.89 9.30
C ASN A 88 6.78 -7.01 9.81
N LYS A 89 7.45 -5.87 9.98
CA LYS A 89 8.85 -5.80 10.36
C LYS A 89 9.04 -4.84 11.52
N LYS A 90 9.93 -5.21 12.45
CA LYS A 90 10.48 -4.33 13.46
C LYS A 90 11.97 -4.22 13.22
N ILE A 91 12.49 -3.01 13.13
CA ILE A 91 13.90 -2.69 12.90
C ILE A 91 14.35 -1.89 14.12
N LYS A 92 15.31 -2.41 14.88
CA LYS A 92 15.85 -1.71 16.02
C LYS A 92 16.79 -0.60 15.59
N TRP A 93 16.91 0.47 16.38
CA TRP A 93 17.87 1.55 16.12
C TRP A 93 19.31 1.05 15.97
N GLU A 94 19.69 0.03 16.74
CA GLU A 94 21.00 -0.60 16.68
C GLU A 94 21.34 -1.24 15.34
N GLU A 95 20.32 -1.65 14.56
CA GLU A 95 20.48 -2.27 13.24
C GLU A 95 20.61 -1.23 12.12
N ILE A 96 20.29 0.04 12.41
CA ILE A 96 20.26 1.12 11.44
C ILE A 96 21.65 1.76 11.38
N GLU A 97 22.22 1.84 10.18
CA GLU A 97 23.47 2.57 9.90
C GLU A 97 23.18 4.03 9.54
N GLN A 98 22.12 4.25 8.71
CA GLN A 98 21.72 5.58 8.28
C GLN A 98 20.19 5.66 8.17
N VAL A 99 19.66 6.79 8.60
CA VAL A 99 18.25 7.13 8.46
C VAL A 99 18.11 8.55 7.90
N LYS A 100 17.27 8.74 6.91
CA LYS A 100 17.04 10.05 6.30
C LYS A 100 15.67 10.12 5.64
N VAL A 101 14.98 11.24 5.80
CA VAL A 101 13.81 11.55 4.98
C VAL A 101 14.25 12.04 3.62
N ILE A 102 13.70 11.47 2.57
CA ILE A 102 14.06 11.75 1.19
C ILE A 102 12.85 11.91 0.30
N ASN A 103 13.04 12.63 -0.80
CA ASN A 103 12.13 12.55 -1.94
C ASN A 103 12.61 11.46 -2.88
N TYR A 104 11.93 10.30 -2.88
CA TYR A 104 12.28 9.17 -3.77
C TYR A 104 11.67 9.32 -5.17
N GLY A 105 10.81 10.33 -5.38
CA GLY A 105 10.19 10.61 -6.68
C GLY A 105 9.16 9.55 -7.10
N PHE A 106 9.10 9.28 -8.40
CA PHE A 106 8.25 8.23 -8.95
C PHE A 106 9.03 6.92 -9.07
N VAL A 107 8.52 5.86 -8.45
CA VAL A 107 9.18 4.54 -8.39
C VAL A 107 8.36 3.44 -9.08
N GLY A 108 7.63 3.80 -10.12
CA GLY A 108 6.82 2.86 -10.90
C GLY A 108 5.47 2.51 -10.25
N GLY A 109 4.97 3.36 -9.34
CA GLY A 109 3.67 3.21 -8.68
C GLY A 109 3.74 3.03 -7.17
N TRP A 110 2.63 2.59 -6.59
CA TRP A 110 2.47 2.40 -5.15
C TRP A 110 2.41 0.92 -4.77
N GLY A 111 2.57 0.62 -3.49
CA GLY A 111 2.62 -0.73 -2.93
C GLY A 111 4.03 -1.12 -2.47
N VAL A 112 4.41 -2.37 -2.71
CA VAL A 112 5.76 -2.87 -2.44
C VAL A 112 6.57 -2.85 -3.72
N ARG A 113 7.70 -2.15 -3.72
CA ARG A 113 8.61 -2.03 -4.87
C ARG A 113 9.99 -2.55 -4.51
N PHE A 114 10.45 -3.53 -5.26
CA PHE A 114 11.76 -4.14 -5.08
C PHE A 114 12.78 -3.59 -6.09
N GLY A 115 14.06 -3.72 -5.77
CA GLY A 115 15.15 -3.42 -6.71
C GLY A 115 15.34 -1.94 -7.04
N THR A 116 14.82 -1.03 -6.22
CA THR A 116 15.04 0.41 -6.42
C THR A 116 16.42 0.82 -5.88
N LYS A 117 16.91 2.02 -6.25
CA LYS A 117 18.14 2.57 -5.68
C LYS A 117 18.11 2.72 -4.15
N TYR A 118 16.90 2.76 -3.58
CA TYR A 118 16.66 2.83 -2.14
C TYR A 118 16.31 1.46 -1.53
N GLY A 119 16.52 0.37 -2.28
CA GLY A 119 16.14 -0.99 -1.88
C GLY A 119 14.66 -1.27 -2.04
N THR A 120 14.03 -1.88 -1.04
CA THR A 120 12.59 -2.13 -1.05
C THR A 120 11.84 -0.88 -0.58
N ILE A 121 10.90 -0.40 -1.37
CA ILE A 121 10.02 0.72 -1.01
C ILE A 121 8.63 0.20 -0.64
N TYR A 122 8.11 0.69 0.47
CA TYR A 122 6.75 0.48 0.93
C TYR A 122 6.02 1.82 0.90
N ASN A 123 5.05 2.00 0.01
CA ASN A 123 4.30 3.24 -0.09
C ASN A 123 2.84 3.01 -0.51
N THR A 124 1.96 3.93 -0.14
CA THR A 124 0.55 3.93 -0.59
C THR A 124 0.26 5.12 -1.49
N SER A 125 0.99 6.23 -1.29
CA SER A 125 0.86 7.46 -2.07
C SER A 125 2.09 8.35 -1.86
N GLY A 126 2.15 9.49 -2.56
CA GLY A 126 3.20 10.49 -2.38
C GLY A 126 4.53 10.11 -3.02
N ARG A 127 5.57 10.88 -2.66
CA ARG A 127 6.93 10.74 -3.17
C ARG A 127 8.01 10.93 -2.11
N PHE A 128 7.62 11.14 -0.86
CA PHE A 128 8.51 11.29 0.28
C PHE A 128 8.52 10.03 1.13
N GLY A 129 9.63 9.75 1.76
CA GLY A 129 9.73 8.58 2.64
C GLY A 129 10.99 8.58 3.48
N LEU A 130 10.96 7.72 4.50
CA LEU A 130 12.07 7.44 5.39
C LEU A 130 12.95 6.36 4.77
N ALA A 131 14.10 6.77 4.25
CA ALA A 131 15.10 5.85 3.73
C ALA A 131 15.99 5.34 4.87
N LEU A 132 16.13 4.04 4.96
CA LEU A 132 16.95 3.33 5.93
C LEU A 132 18.05 2.55 5.21
N LYS A 133 19.26 2.66 5.71
CA LYS A 133 20.37 1.76 5.39
C LYS A 133 20.69 0.98 6.65
N LEU A 134 20.61 -0.34 6.57
CA LEU A 134 20.90 -1.21 7.70
C LEU A 134 22.39 -1.60 7.70
N LYS A 135 22.95 -1.92 8.87
CA LYS A 135 24.34 -2.36 9.04
C LYS A 135 24.68 -3.62 8.24
N ASN A 136 23.68 -4.44 7.89
CA ASN A 136 23.86 -5.61 7.02
C ASN A 136 23.83 -5.27 5.52
N GLY A 137 23.86 -3.99 5.16
CA GLY A 137 23.86 -3.49 3.79
C GLY A 137 22.49 -3.42 3.11
N LYS A 138 21.44 -3.95 3.73
CA LYS A 138 20.06 -3.85 3.18
C LYS A 138 19.58 -2.41 3.24
N LYS A 139 18.85 -2.02 2.19
CA LYS A 139 18.19 -0.72 2.09
C LYS A 139 16.68 -0.90 2.02
N LEU A 140 15.96 0.01 2.63
CA LEU A 140 14.51 0.10 2.51
C LEU A 140 14.05 1.55 2.64
N CYS A 141 12.88 1.84 2.11
CA CYS A 141 12.26 3.15 2.22
C CYS A 141 10.79 2.98 2.56
N ILE A 142 10.32 3.75 3.53
CA ILE A 142 8.94 3.74 3.99
C ILE A 142 8.32 5.06 3.56
N GLY A 143 7.31 5.03 2.68
CA GLY A 143 6.59 6.22 2.26
C GLY A 143 5.95 6.94 3.44
N THR A 144 5.91 8.26 3.37
CA THR A 144 5.23 9.12 4.34
C THR A 144 4.43 10.21 3.64
N GLN A 145 3.33 10.61 4.26
CA GLN A 145 2.55 11.79 3.92
C GLN A 145 2.83 12.95 4.89
N ASN A 146 3.52 12.66 6.02
CA ASN A 146 3.91 13.59 7.07
C ASN A 146 5.42 13.89 7.06
N GLU A 147 5.95 14.31 5.89
CA GLU A 147 7.38 14.59 5.71
C GLU A 147 7.95 15.53 6.78
N LYS A 148 7.25 16.64 7.07
CA LYS A 148 7.74 17.67 7.99
C LYS A 148 7.88 17.15 9.43
N GLU A 149 6.88 16.43 9.91
CA GLU A 149 6.86 15.84 11.25
C GLU A 149 7.95 14.78 11.37
N LEU A 150 8.08 13.94 10.34
CA LEU A 150 9.07 12.88 10.30
C LEU A 150 10.50 13.42 10.25
N ASN A 151 10.76 14.48 9.45
CA ASN A 151 12.05 15.17 9.43
C ASN A 151 12.43 15.70 10.79
N LYS A 152 11.54 16.45 11.44
CA LYS A 152 11.78 17.01 12.77
C LYS A 152 12.13 15.92 13.78
N LEU A 153 11.38 14.82 13.78
CA LEU A 153 11.62 13.69 14.68
C LEU A 153 12.99 13.04 14.44
N ILE A 154 13.40 12.85 13.20
CA ILE A 154 14.69 12.25 12.86
C ILE A 154 15.85 13.19 13.22
N GLU A 155 15.71 14.49 13.02
CA GLU A 155 16.70 15.49 13.46
C GLU A 155 16.87 15.47 14.97
N GLU A 156 15.76 15.45 15.73
CA GLU A 156 15.77 15.36 17.19
C GLU A 156 16.35 14.03 17.72
N ALA A 157 16.22 12.93 16.98
CA ALA A 157 16.75 11.62 17.35
C ALA A 157 18.25 11.45 16.99
N SER A 158 18.77 12.30 16.09
CA SER A 158 20.16 12.22 15.59
C SER A 158 21.11 13.19 16.28
N GLY A 159 20.60 14.18 17.05
CA GLY A 159 21.37 15.15 17.83
C GLY A 159 21.51 14.72 19.28
#